data_bcc89208d325a82b5337afb33b2e76d5
#
_entry.id   bcc89208d325a82b5337afb33b2e76d5
#
_cell.length_a   1.000
_cell.length_b   1.000
_cell.length_c   1.000
_cell.angle_alpha   90.00
_cell.angle_beta   90.00
_cell.angle_gamma   90.00
#
_symmetry.space_group_name_H-M   'P 1'
#
loop_
_entity.id
_entity.type
_entity.pdbx_description
1 polymer ?
#
loop_
_entity_poly.entity_id
_entity_poly.type
_entity_poly.pdbx_seq_one_letter_code
_entity_poly.pdbx_strand_id
1 'polypeptide(L)'
;MIHHVQLACPAGSENTLRDFYSGVLGFEEVAKPPALAARGGCWFRGHGIELHLGVEHGFRPARKAHPGLLVHDVDAWAAWLRAAGAPVPLRRRFPGDAPFLQRGPAWKPAGIP
;
A
#
# COMPACT_ATOMS: atom_id res chain seq x y z
N MET A 1 11.98 -11.35 12.90
CA MET A 1 10.59 -11.15 12.40
C MET A 1 10.31 -9.67 12.31
N ILE A 2 9.75 -9.22 11.20
CA ILE A 2 9.37 -7.82 11.03
C ILE A 2 7.98 -7.63 11.64
N HIS A 3 7.84 -6.67 12.56
CA HIS A 3 6.56 -6.32 13.16
C HIS A 3 5.75 -5.42 12.23
N HIS A 4 6.36 -4.35 11.74
CA HIS A 4 5.72 -3.42 10.82
C HIS A 4 6.71 -2.75 9.89
N VAL A 5 6.18 -2.15 8.83
CA VAL A 5 6.92 -1.27 7.92
C VAL A 5 6.25 0.10 7.95
N GLN A 6 7.05 1.15 8.12
CA GLN A 6 6.59 2.53 8.07
C GLN A 6 6.75 3.08 6.65
N LEU A 7 5.66 3.63 6.12
CA LEU A 7 5.63 4.35 4.85
C LEU A 7 5.18 5.79 5.08
N ALA A 8 5.69 6.70 4.29
CA ALA A 8 5.25 8.09 4.33
C ALA A 8 3.99 8.30 3.51
N CYS A 9 3.18 9.27 3.91
CA CYS A 9 2.00 9.70 3.15
C CYS A 9 1.81 11.22 3.26
N PRO A 10 1.10 11.84 2.29
CA PRO A 10 0.75 13.25 2.39
C PRO A 10 -0.26 13.51 3.52
N ALA A 11 -0.24 14.71 4.08
CA ALA A 11 -1.29 15.14 4.99
C ALA A 11 -2.66 15.10 4.30
N GLY A 12 -3.69 14.65 5.03
CA GLY A 12 -5.06 14.58 4.50
C GLY A 12 -5.33 13.43 3.54
N SER A 13 -4.43 12.45 3.44
CA SER A 13 -4.57 11.32 2.51
C SER A 13 -5.26 10.09 3.11
N GLU A 14 -5.74 10.15 4.35
CA GLU A 14 -6.23 8.97 5.08
C GLU A 14 -7.35 8.23 4.35
N ASN A 15 -8.32 8.94 3.78
CA ASN A 15 -9.41 8.28 3.04
C ASN A 15 -8.91 7.57 1.79
N THR A 16 -7.96 8.17 1.07
CA THR A 16 -7.33 7.53 -0.09
C THR A 16 -6.55 6.28 0.33
N LEU A 17 -5.88 6.33 1.47
CA LEU A 17 -5.16 5.18 2.01
C LEU A 17 -6.12 4.05 2.40
N ARG A 18 -7.24 4.37 3.04
CA ARG A 18 -8.28 3.38 3.39
C ARG A 18 -8.84 2.71 2.15
N ASP A 19 -9.16 3.50 1.13
CA ASP A 19 -9.68 2.97 -0.13
C ASP A 19 -8.71 1.98 -0.76
N PHE A 20 -7.42 2.26 -0.71
CA PHE A 20 -6.40 1.38 -1.29
C PHE A 20 -6.06 0.20 -0.40
N TYR A 21 -5.59 0.46 0.83
CA TYR A 21 -5.08 -0.62 1.67
C TYR A 21 -6.19 -1.54 2.19
N SER A 22 -7.31 -1.00 2.62
CA SER A 22 -8.46 -1.82 3.04
C SER A 22 -9.33 -2.23 1.87
N GLY A 23 -9.68 -1.30 1.02
CA GLY A 23 -10.63 -1.55 -0.05
C GLY A 23 -10.08 -2.42 -1.17
N VAL A 24 -8.83 -2.23 -1.58
CA VAL A 24 -8.23 -2.97 -2.70
C VAL A 24 -7.34 -4.09 -2.23
N LEU A 25 -6.44 -3.84 -1.28
CA LEU A 25 -5.49 -4.84 -0.81
C LEU A 25 -6.05 -5.76 0.29
N GLY A 26 -7.18 -5.41 0.88
CA GLY A 26 -7.83 -6.25 1.89
C GLY A 26 -7.19 -6.20 3.27
N PHE A 27 -6.39 -5.18 3.56
CA PHE A 27 -5.87 -4.96 4.91
C PHE A 27 -6.98 -4.47 5.84
N GLU A 28 -6.89 -4.81 7.10
CA GLU A 28 -7.73 -4.27 8.15
C GLU A 28 -7.07 -3.02 8.74
N GLU A 29 -7.82 -1.91 8.81
CA GLU A 29 -7.34 -0.73 9.53
C GLU A 29 -7.38 -1.01 11.03
N VAL A 30 -6.28 -0.71 11.73
CA VAL A 30 -6.18 -0.86 13.17
C VAL A 30 -6.05 0.50 13.84
N ALA A 31 -6.60 0.61 15.05
CA ALA A 31 -6.57 1.86 15.79
C ALA A 31 -5.13 2.22 16.20
N LYS A 32 -4.77 3.48 15.99
CA LYS A 32 -3.52 4.02 16.50
C LYS A 32 -3.66 4.32 17.99
N PRO A 33 -2.58 4.18 18.79
CA PRO A 33 -2.57 4.67 20.15
C PRO A 33 -3.01 6.15 20.21
N PRO A 34 -3.79 6.58 21.23
CA PRO A 34 -4.28 7.96 21.31
C PRO A 34 -3.19 9.02 21.20
N ALA A 35 -2.02 8.75 21.76
CA ALA A 35 -0.87 9.67 21.69
C ALA A 35 -0.36 9.89 20.26
N LEU A 36 -0.60 8.96 19.34
CA LEU A 36 -0.16 9.02 17.95
C LEU A 36 -1.29 9.39 16.99
N ALA A 37 -2.54 9.26 17.42
CA ALA A 37 -3.69 9.50 16.55
C ALA A 37 -3.73 10.94 16.00
N ALA A 38 -3.33 11.91 16.81
CA ALA A 38 -3.32 13.32 16.42
C ALA A 38 -2.29 13.64 15.32
N ARG A 39 -1.32 12.77 15.08
CA ARG A 39 -0.30 12.96 14.03
C ARG A 39 -0.81 12.67 12.63
N GLY A 40 -2.02 12.14 12.50
CA GLY A 40 -2.58 11.70 11.22
C GLY A 40 -1.99 10.37 10.74
N GLY A 41 -2.38 9.98 9.53
CA GLY A 41 -2.00 8.69 8.98
C GLY A 41 -2.88 7.54 9.45
N CYS A 42 -2.57 6.34 9.00
CA CYS A 42 -3.33 5.13 9.29
C CYS A 42 -2.42 3.94 9.49
N TRP A 43 -2.87 2.99 10.30
CA TRP A 43 -2.21 1.70 10.47
C TRP A 43 -3.10 0.60 9.91
N PHE A 44 -2.50 -0.33 9.18
CA PHE A 44 -3.19 -1.45 8.54
C PHE A 44 -2.50 -2.76 8.85
N ARG A 45 -3.30 -3.82 9.00
CA ARG A 45 -2.81 -5.18 9.24
C ARG A 45 -3.39 -6.12 8.21
N GLY A 46 -2.56 -6.98 7.65
CA GLY A 46 -2.99 -8.00 6.70
C GLY A 46 -1.81 -8.70 6.07
N HIS A 47 -2.06 -9.82 5.43
CA HIS A 47 -1.04 -10.59 4.73
C HIS A 47 0.20 -10.91 5.59
N GLY A 48 0.00 -11.10 6.88
CA GLY A 48 1.08 -11.42 7.83
C GLY A 48 1.97 -10.24 8.22
N ILE A 49 1.59 -9.01 7.88
CA ILE A 49 2.39 -7.81 8.14
C ILE A 49 1.51 -6.66 8.61
N GLU A 50 2.11 -5.69 9.28
CA GLU A 50 1.48 -4.43 9.63
C GLU A 50 2.16 -3.29 8.88
N LEU A 51 1.36 -2.42 8.26
CA LEU A 51 1.82 -1.24 7.55
C LEU A 51 1.37 0.01 8.29
N HIS A 52 2.31 0.88 8.62
CA HIS A 52 2.04 2.17 9.24
C HIS A 52 2.27 3.27 8.21
N LEU A 53 1.24 4.06 7.93
CA LEU A 53 1.31 5.21 7.04
C LEU A 53 1.42 6.47 7.90
N GLY A 54 2.57 7.12 7.85
CA GLY A 54 2.84 8.33 8.62
C GLY A 54 2.87 9.57 7.75
N VAL A 55 2.24 10.64 8.23
CA VAL A 55 2.24 11.92 7.53
C VAL A 55 3.65 12.51 7.51
N GLU A 56 4.08 12.91 6.33
CA GLU A 56 5.36 13.61 6.11
C GLU A 56 5.07 14.95 5.45
N HIS A 57 5.49 16.04 6.10
CA HIS A 57 5.40 17.36 5.51
C HIS A 57 6.33 17.47 4.31
N GLY A 58 5.85 18.06 3.20
CA GLY A 58 6.60 18.08 1.96
C GLY A 58 6.77 16.68 1.35
N PHE A 59 5.78 15.82 1.52
CA PHE A 59 5.81 14.44 1.03
C PHE A 59 6.27 14.34 -0.42
N ARG A 60 7.19 13.40 -0.65
CA ARG A 60 7.60 12.96 -1.98
C ARG A 60 7.57 11.42 -1.99
N PRO A 61 7.02 10.81 -3.06
CA PRO A 61 7.09 9.35 -3.19
C PRO A 61 8.53 8.85 -3.13
N ALA A 62 8.75 7.76 -2.41
CA ALA A 62 10.07 7.15 -2.36
C ALA A 62 10.50 6.74 -3.76
N ARG A 63 11.71 7.13 -4.15
CA ARG A 63 12.23 6.86 -5.50
C ARG A 63 12.71 5.43 -5.66
N LYS A 64 13.10 4.78 -4.58
CA LYS A 64 13.68 3.43 -4.60
C LYS A 64 13.11 2.53 -3.51
N ALA A 65 13.04 3.00 -2.27
CA ALA A 65 12.56 2.18 -1.15
C ALA A 65 11.10 1.80 -1.33
N HIS A 66 10.78 0.52 -1.14
CA HIS A 66 9.43 -0.02 -1.26
C HIS A 66 9.31 -1.34 -0.50
N PRO A 67 8.15 -1.67 0.06
CA PRO A 67 7.91 -2.98 0.61
C PRO A 67 7.60 -3.98 -0.51
N GLY A 68 8.07 -5.21 -0.35
CA GLY A 68 7.67 -6.34 -1.20
C GLY A 68 6.70 -7.22 -0.45
N LEU A 69 5.53 -7.46 -1.01
CA LEU A 69 4.52 -8.34 -0.43
C LEU A 69 4.51 -9.67 -1.16
N LEU A 70 4.63 -10.75 -0.40
CA LEU A 70 4.55 -12.09 -0.95
C LEU A 70 3.08 -12.48 -1.12
N VAL A 71 2.71 -12.90 -2.33
CA VAL A 71 1.36 -13.35 -2.65
C VAL A 71 1.41 -14.70 -3.39
N HIS A 72 0.32 -15.46 -3.32
CA HIS A 72 0.25 -16.77 -3.99
C HIS A 72 0.16 -16.65 -5.51
N ASP A 73 -0.58 -15.67 -6.01
CA ASP A 73 -0.87 -15.53 -7.44
C ASP A 73 -0.68 -14.07 -7.86
N VAL A 74 0.51 -13.76 -8.36
CA VAL A 74 0.86 -12.40 -8.80
C VAL A 74 -0.01 -11.95 -9.97
N ASP A 75 -0.33 -12.85 -10.91
CA ASP A 75 -1.13 -12.50 -12.07
C ASP A 75 -2.56 -12.15 -11.68
N ALA A 76 -3.15 -12.87 -10.73
CA ALA A 76 -4.47 -12.56 -10.19
C ALA A 76 -4.47 -11.20 -9.49
N TRP A 77 -3.45 -10.91 -8.70
CA TRP A 77 -3.30 -9.62 -8.04
C TRP A 77 -3.07 -8.48 -9.05
N ALA A 78 -2.29 -8.72 -10.09
CA ALA A 78 -2.09 -7.73 -11.16
C ALA A 78 -3.41 -7.39 -11.85
N ALA A 79 -4.22 -8.40 -12.18
CA ALA A 79 -5.54 -8.21 -12.79
C ALA A 79 -6.49 -7.45 -11.86
N TRP A 80 -6.52 -7.82 -10.60
CA TRP A 80 -7.33 -7.15 -9.57
C TRP A 80 -6.98 -5.68 -9.42
N LEU A 81 -5.69 -5.37 -9.32
CA LEU A 81 -5.20 -3.99 -9.18
C LEU A 81 -5.50 -3.16 -10.42
N ARG A 82 -5.34 -3.71 -11.62
CA ARG A 82 -5.71 -3.03 -12.87
C ARG A 82 -7.20 -2.74 -12.93
N ALA A 83 -8.03 -3.70 -12.54
CA ALA A 83 -9.47 -3.51 -12.47
C ALA A 83 -9.86 -2.42 -11.48
N ALA A 84 -9.10 -2.24 -10.41
CA ALA A 84 -9.27 -1.18 -9.43
C ALA A 84 -8.66 0.18 -9.87
N GLY A 85 -8.09 0.25 -11.06
CA GLY A 85 -7.49 1.47 -11.60
C GLY A 85 -6.08 1.77 -11.09
N ALA A 86 -5.45 0.84 -10.36
CA ALA A 86 -4.09 1.02 -9.90
C ALA A 86 -3.09 0.76 -11.03
N PRO A 87 -2.05 1.61 -11.18
CA PRO A 87 -1.01 1.32 -12.15
C PRO A 87 -0.20 0.10 -11.73
N VAL A 88 -0.04 -0.84 -12.67
CA VAL A 88 0.68 -2.09 -12.45
C VAL A 88 1.76 -2.23 -13.52
N PRO A 89 2.94 -1.65 -13.30
CA PRO A 89 4.05 -1.89 -14.20
C PRO A 89 4.57 -3.32 -14.02
N LEU A 90 4.54 -4.10 -15.10
CA LEU A 90 5.10 -5.44 -15.11
C LEU A 90 6.60 -5.33 -15.36
N ARG A 91 7.39 -5.51 -14.32
CA ARG A 91 8.84 -5.59 -14.43
C ARG A 91 9.31 -6.96 -13.96
N ARG A 92 10.01 -7.65 -14.83
CA ARG A 92 10.77 -8.85 -14.43
C ARG A 92 12.13 -8.38 -13.91
N ARG A 93 12.31 -8.47 -12.61
CA ARG A 93 13.55 -8.04 -11.95
C ARG A 93 14.56 -9.16 -11.80
N PHE A 94 14.06 -10.36 -11.66
CA PHE A 94 14.90 -11.54 -11.42
C PHE A 94 14.64 -12.57 -12.49
N PRO A 95 15.68 -13.22 -13.05
CA PRO A 95 15.50 -14.27 -14.03
C PRO A 95 14.57 -15.36 -13.50
N GLY A 96 13.53 -15.72 -14.26
CA GLY A 96 12.56 -16.75 -13.89
C GLY A 96 11.50 -16.32 -12.89
N ASP A 97 11.50 -15.07 -12.45
CA ASP A 97 10.60 -14.61 -11.39
C ASP A 97 9.31 -14.02 -11.91
N ALA A 98 8.32 -14.07 -11.01
CA ALA A 98 7.08 -13.35 -11.18
C ALA A 98 7.32 -11.83 -11.22
N PRO A 99 6.52 -11.07 -11.97
CA PRO A 99 6.57 -9.62 -11.94
C PRO A 99 6.24 -9.11 -10.53
N PHE A 100 6.87 -8.01 -10.13
CA PHE A 100 6.52 -7.35 -8.89
C PHE A 100 5.63 -6.13 -9.16
N LEU A 101 4.81 -5.78 -8.16
CA LEU A 101 3.87 -4.68 -8.24
C LEU A 101 4.47 -3.44 -7.58
N GLN A 102 4.40 -2.31 -8.27
CA GLN A 102 4.85 -1.02 -7.75
C GLN A 102 3.73 0.00 -7.87
N ARG A 103 3.47 0.71 -6.79
CA ARG A 103 2.46 1.75 -6.79
C ARG A 103 2.96 3.03 -7.46
N GLY A 104 2.14 3.62 -8.31
CA GLY A 104 2.36 4.97 -8.85
C GLY A 104 1.82 6.06 -7.90
N PRO A 105 2.23 7.34 -8.11
CA PRO A 105 2.00 8.41 -7.15
C PRO A 105 0.56 8.96 -7.04
N ALA A 106 -0.33 8.68 -7.96
CA ALA A 106 -1.68 9.27 -7.98
C ALA A 106 -2.73 8.23 -8.30
N TRP A 107 -3.06 7.40 -7.30
CA TRP A 107 -4.06 6.37 -7.52
C TRP A 107 -5.36 6.69 -6.79
N LYS A 108 -6.49 6.60 -7.52
CA LYS A 108 -7.85 6.61 -6.96
C LYS A 108 -8.54 5.32 -7.38
N PRO A 109 -9.13 4.57 -6.46
CA PRO A 109 -9.86 3.38 -6.84
C PRO A 109 -11.05 3.74 -7.74
N ALA A 110 -11.14 3.10 -8.88
CA ALA A 110 -12.34 3.10 -9.70
C ALA A 110 -13.18 1.91 -9.24
N GLY A 111 -14.01 2.10 -8.24
CA GLY A 111 -14.95 1.09 -7.78
C GLY A 111 -14.35 -0.29 -7.45
N ILE A 112 -14.68 -0.81 -6.29
CA ILE A 112 -14.35 -2.19 -5.92
C ILE A 112 -15.43 -3.08 -6.51
N PRO A 113 -15.07 -4.14 -7.23
CA PRO A 113 -16.07 -5.11 -7.65
C PRO A 113 -16.69 -5.82 -6.47
#